data_7c79efa169fed8c7365e9f326e15582a
#
_entry.id   7c79efa169fed8c7365e9f326e15582a
#
_cell.length_a   1.000
_cell.length_b   1.000
_cell.length_c   1.000
_cell.angle_alpha   90.00
_cell.angle_beta   90.00
_cell.angle_gamma   90.00
#
_symmetry.space_group_name_H-M   'P 1'
#
loop_
_entity.id
_entity.type
_entity.pdbx_description
1 polymer ?
#
loop_
_entity_poly.entity_id
_entity_poly.type
_entity_poly.pdbx_seq_one_letter_code
_entity_poly.pdbx_strand_id
1 'polypeptide(L)'
;MFGKLMNRYFYGKSGQGDFEKEDLPQNRWQLFWEMLRVRFSALLRLNLMYVVVWIPAIFFIGRFLMYGYSGLVSLSDFQAQLEAGSITAEAYQENFALFQEGMRSLLFSTLVFLIPCIGITGPATAGLCYVTRNWARDEHAFIWSDYKDAIKANWKPALLNSFITGLVPVMLYVCCTFYGSMAKSQSGVFILPEVICIMIGVLWLC
;
A
#
# COMPACT_ATOMS: atom_id res chain seq x y z
N MET A 1 -40.03 18.10 7.46
CA MET A 1 -39.29 17.91 6.21
C MET A 1 -38.19 16.85 6.37
N PHE A 2 -37.38 16.85 7.44
CA PHE A 2 -36.33 15.90 7.74
C PHE A 2 -36.81 14.42 7.89
N GLY A 3 -37.97 14.19 8.53
CA GLY A 3 -38.52 12.84 8.71
C GLY A 3 -38.92 12.13 7.40
N LYS A 4 -39.39 12.88 6.40
CA LYS A 4 -39.69 12.31 5.09
C LYS A 4 -38.44 11.93 4.30
N LEU A 5 -37.34 12.68 4.48
CA LEU A 5 -36.04 12.40 3.87
C LEU A 5 -35.38 11.17 4.53
N MET A 6 -35.48 11.04 5.84
CA MET A 6 -34.96 9.91 6.61
C MET A 6 -35.74 8.63 6.31
N ASN A 7 -37.08 8.69 6.25
CA ASN A 7 -37.89 7.54 5.83
C ASN A 7 -37.57 7.10 4.39
N ARG A 8 -37.34 8.05 3.47
CA ARG A 8 -36.95 7.73 2.09
C ARG A 8 -35.54 7.12 1.99
N TYR A 9 -34.66 7.46 2.94
CA TYR A 9 -33.31 6.93 3.00
C TYR A 9 -33.27 5.50 3.60
N PHE A 10 -34.10 5.24 4.62
CA PHE A 10 -34.11 3.94 5.32
C PHE A 10 -35.10 2.93 4.73
N TYR A 11 -36.22 3.38 4.16
CA TYR A 11 -37.31 2.51 3.69
C TYR A 11 -37.57 2.61 2.19
N GLY A 12 -36.72 3.33 1.45
CA GLY A 12 -36.94 3.55 0.03
C GLY A 12 -38.08 4.51 -0.28
N LYS A 13 -38.51 4.56 -1.53
CA LYS A 13 -39.71 5.30 -1.92
C LYS A 13 -40.93 4.58 -1.34
N SER A 14 -41.57 5.20 -0.33
CA SER A 14 -42.89 4.76 0.13
C SER A 14 -43.90 5.06 -0.96
N GLY A 15 -44.18 4.12 -1.79
CA GLY A 15 -45.18 4.20 -2.84
C GLY A 15 -45.43 2.82 -3.41
N GLN A 16 -46.63 2.33 -3.21
CA GLN A 16 -47.19 1.15 -3.84
C GLN A 16 -46.26 -0.05 -4.00
N GLY A 17 -46.34 -1.01 -3.06
CA GLY A 17 -46.03 -2.41 -3.20
C GLY A 17 -44.74 -2.76 -3.91
N ASP A 18 -44.18 -3.79 -3.50
CA ASP A 18 -43.08 -4.60 -4.08
C ASP A 18 -42.23 -3.98 -5.21
N PHE A 19 -40.92 -4.06 -5.04
CA PHE A 19 -39.96 -3.80 -6.11
C PHE A 19 -40.38 -4.52 -7.38
N GLU A 20 -40.66 -3.78 -8.44
CA GLU A 20 -40.87 -4.37 -9.76
C GLU A 20 -39.54 -4.95 -10.27
N LYS A 21 -39.61 -6.05 -11.04
CA LYS A 21 -38.41 -6.69 -11.60
C LYS A 21 -37.55 -5.73 -12.43
N GLU A 22 -38.13 -4.63 -12.91
CA GLU A 22 -37.47 -3.59 -13.69
C GLU A 22 -36.60 -2.67 -12.82
N ASP A 23 -36.87 -2.60 -11.51
CA ASP A 23 -36.07 -1.82 -10.54
C ASP A 23 -34.79 -2.57 -10.10
N LEU A 24 -34.66 -3.85 -10.43
CA LEU A 24 -33.49 -4.64 -10.12
C LEU A 24 -32.35 -4.34 -11.13
N PRO A 25 -31.09 -4.25 -10.67
CA PRO A 25 -29.97 -4.01 -11.55
C PRO A 25 -29.83 -5.13 -12.59
N GLN A 26 -30.05 -4.81 -13.86
CA GLN A 26 -30.01 -5.76 -14.98
C GLN A 26 -28.57 -6.09 -15.42
N ASN A 27 -27.61 -5.23 -15.09
CA ASN A 27 -26.23 -5.35 -15.48
C ASN A 27 -25.27 -5.30 -14.25
N ARG A 28 -24.12 -5.99 -14.34
CA ARG A 28 -23.07 -5.97 -13.30
C ARG A 28 -22.59 -4.57 -12.96
N TRP A 29 -22.59 -3.64 -13.91
CA TRP A 29 -22.23 -2.23 -13.70
C TRP A 29 -23.30 -1.48 -12.89
N GLN A 30 -24.57 -1.71 -13.15
CA GLN A 30 -25.68 -1.12 -12.37
C GLN A 30 -25.64 -1.65 -10.94
N LEU A 31 -25.46 -2.97 -10.77
CA LEU A 31 -25.28 -3.59 -9.46
C LEU A 31 -24.08 -2.99 -8.69
N PHE A 32 -22.95 -2.81 -9.36
CA PHE A 32 -21.76 -2.21 -8.75
C PHE A 32 -22.03 -0.79 -8.22
N TRP A 33 -22.64 0.07 -9.06
CA TRP A 33 -22.94 1.45 -8.68
C TRP A 33 -24.00 1.55 -7.59
N GLU A 34 -24.99 0.68 -7.61
CA GLU A 34 -26.02 0.61 -6.58
C GLU A 34 -25.45 0.16 -5.24
N MET A 35 -24.65 -0.92 -5.24
CA MET A 35 -23.92 -1.41 -4.07
C MET A 35 -22.98 -0.33 -3.51
N LEU A 36 -22.25 0.35 -4.38
CA LEU A 36 -21.35 1.43 -3.98
C LEU A 36 -22.15 2.59 -3.35
N ARG A 37 -23.25 3.00 -3.96
CA ARG A 37 -24.09 4.09 -3.46
C ARG A 37 -24.72 3.78 -2.10
N VAL A 38 -25.26 2.58 -1.95
CA VAL A 38 -25.94 2.14 -0.71
C VAL A 38 -24.93 1.95 0.43
N ARG A 39 -23.76 1.39 0.15
CA ARG A 39 -22.77 1.03 1.16
C ARG A 39 -21.59 2.00 1.26
N PHE A 40 -21.65 3.15 0.58
CA PHE A 40 -20.54 4.11 0.54
C PHE A 40 -20.06 4.54 1.93
N SER A 41 -20.99 4.90 2.82
CA SER A 41 -20.63 5.29 4.20
C SER A 41 -20.03 4.16 5.01
N ALA A 42 -20.48 2.93 4.77
CA ALA A 42 -19.96 1.73 5.41
C ALA A 42 -18.55 1.39 4.90
N LEU A 43 -18.34 1.48 3.58
CA LEU A 43 -17.02 1.34 2.96
C LEU A 43 -16.03 2.40 3.46
N LEU A 44 -16.47 3.64 3.59
CA LEU A 44 -15.62 4.73 4.11
C LEU A 44 -15.16 4.43 5.54
N ARG A 45 -16.07 4.02 6.43
CA ARG A 45 -15.73 3.65 7.82
C ARG A 45 -14.77 2.46 7.87
N LEU A 46 -15.02 1.43 7.07
CA LEU A 46 -14.17 0.25 7.00
C LEU A 46 -12.76 0.61 6.51
N ASN A 47 -12.65 1.44 5.48
CA ASN A 47 -11.36 1.90 4.97
C ASN A 47 -10.64 2.82 5.98
N LEU A 48 -11.35 3.69 6.71
CA LEU A 48 -10.74 4.50 7.77
C LEU A 48 -10.15 3.63 8.89
N MET A 49 -10.85 2.57 9.31
CA MET A 49 -10.30 1.61 10.27
C MET A 49 -9.03 0.93 9.73
N TYR A 50 -9.01 0.61 8.45
CA TYR A 50 -7.86 -0.01 7.80
C TYR A 50 -6.67 0.94 7.68
N VAL A 51 -6.91 2.22 7.32
CA VAL A 51 -5.86 3.26 7.24
C VAL A 51 -5.14 3.46 8.57
N VAL A 52 -5.85 3.36 9.72
CA VAL A 52 -5.23 3.47 11.04
C VAL A 52 -4.10 2.44 11.22
N VAL A 53 -4.30 1.23 10.72
CA VAL A 53 -3.28 0.16 10.79
C VAL A 53 -2.07 0.45 9.89
N TRP A 54 -2.26 1.24 8.83
CA TRP A 54 -1.19 1.66 7.91
C TRP A 54 -0.37 2.86 8.40
N ILE A 55 -0.80 3.56 9.46
CA ILE A 55 -0.11 4.76 9.97
C ILE A 55 1.39 4.53 10.19
N PRO A 56 1.86 3.43 10.83
CA PRO A 56 3.29 3.20 11.01
C PRO A 56 4.05 3.06 9.67
N ALA A 57 3.47 2.37 8.69
CA ALA A 57 4.08 2.23 7.36
C ALA A 57 4.14 3.57 6.62
N ILE A 58 3.06 4.35 6.66
CA ILE A 58 2.99 5.70 6.08
C ILE A 58 4.04 6.62 6.72
N PHE A 59 4.26 6.50 8.03
CA PHE A 59 5.30 7.27 8.73
C PHE A 59 6.70 6.97 8.19
N PHE A 60 7.08 5.69 8.05
CA PHE A 60 8.40 5.32 7.52
C PHE A 60 8.58 5.69 6.05
N ILE A 61 7.54 5.55 5.23
CA ILE A 61 7.55 6.00 3.84
C ILE A 61 7.67 7.52 3.77
N GLY A 62 6.90 8.25 4.57
CA GLY A 62 6.97 9.71 4.66
C GLY A 62 8.34 10.19 5.08
N ARG A 63 8.96 9.53 6.08
CA ARG A 63 10.34 9.78 6.49
C ARG A 63 11.32 9.60 5.32
N PHE A 64 11.22 8.52 4.58
CA PHE A 64 12.07 8.27 3.41
C PHE A 64 11.90 9.36 2.35
N LEU A 65 10.67 9.75 2.03
CA LEU A 65 10.39 10.80 1.05
C LEU A 65 10.92 12.17 1.50
N MET A 66 10.73 12.52 2.77
CA MET A 66 11.19 13.83 3.29
C MET A 66 12.71 13.92 3.32
N TYR A 67 13.41 12.91 3.86
CA TYR A 67 14.88 12.92 3.86
C TYR A 67 15.47 12.80 2.47
N GLY A 68 14.85 11.98 1.59
CA GLY A 68 15.24 11.88 0.19
C GLY A 68 15.12 13.22 -0.54
N TYR A 69 13.98 13.91 -0.35
CA TYR A 69 13.76 15.23 -0.93
C TYR A 69 14.78 16.26 -0.42
N SER A 70 15.00 16.34 0.90
CA SER A 70 15.98 17.27 1.47
C SER A 70 17.40 16.99 0.96
N GLY A 71 17.77 15.73 0.79
CA GLY A 71 19.06 15.34 0.22
C GLY A 71 19.20 15.75 -1.25
N LEU A 72 18.13 15.62 -2.05
CA LEU A 72 18.12 16.08 -3.45
C LEU A 72 18.26 17.60 -3.54
N VAL A 73 17.58 18.36 -2.66
CA VAL A 73 17.72 19.82 -2.60
C VAL A 73 19.17 20.20 -2.24
N SER A 74 19.76 19.58 -1.23
CA SER A 74 21.15 19.82 -0.87
C SER A 74 22.12 19.51 -2.03
N LEU A 75 21.87 18.43 -2.78
CA LEU A 75 22.69 18.09 -3.94
C LEU A 75 22.56 19.13 -5.07
N SER A 76 21.35 19.67 -5.30
CA SER A 76 21.16 20.75 -6.28
C SER A 76 21.88 22.02 -5.88
N ASP A 77 21.94 22.35 -4.56
CA ASP A 77 22.70 23.48 -4.05
C ASP A 77 24.21 23.29 -4.24
N PHE A 78 24.75 22.08 -4.01
CA PHE A 78 26.14 21.74 -4.32
C PHE A 78 26.45 21.84 -5.80
N GLN A 79 25.54 21.44 -6.67
CA GLN A 79 25.71 21.58 -8.11
C GLN A 79 25.78 23.07 -8.52
N ALA A 80 24.90 23.91 -8.00
CA ALA A 80 24.94 25.36 -8.24
C ALA A 80 26.23 26.00 -7.75
N GLN A 81 26.77 25.55 -6.60
CA GLN A 81 28.07 26.02 -6.07
C GLN A 81 29.24 25.60 -6.98
N LEU A 82 29.19 24.41 -7.57
CA LEU A 82 30.20 23.97 -8.54
C LEU A 82 30.15 24.84 -9.81
N GLU A 83 28.96 25.12 -10.35
CA GLU A 83 28.77 25.97 -11.52
C GLU A 83 29.23 27.41 -11.25
N ALA A 84 29.05 27.91 -10.02
CA ALA A 84 29.55 29.23 -9.59
C ALA A 84 31.06 29.25 -9.30
N GLY A 85 31.76 28.11 -9.37
CA GLY A 85 33.20 28.00 -9.08
C GLY A 85 33.55 28.14 -7.60
N SER A 86 32.58 28.05 -6.69
CA SER A 86 32.78 28.17 -5.24
C SER A 86 33.26 26.90 -4.58
N ILE A 87 33.08 25.76 -5.23
CA ILE A 87 33.59 24.44 -4.80
C ILE A 87 34.34 23.76 -5.95
N THR A 88 35.24 22.83 -5.60
CA THR A 88 35.95 22.00 -6.59
C THR A 88 35.11 20.83 -7.08
N ALA A 89 35.44 20.31 -8.27
CA ALA A 89 34.81 19.11 -8.79
C ALA A 89 35.01 17.89 -7.88
N GLU A 90 36.16 17.82 -7.20
CA GLU A 90 36.45 16.75 -6.23
C GLU A 90 35.51 16.81 -5.01
N ALA A 91 35.30 18.01 -4.45
CA ALA A 91 34.38 18.21 -3.33
C ALA A 91 32.92 17.88 -3.71
N TYR A 92 32.51 18.21 -4.95
CA TYR A 92 31.19 17.80 -5.45
C TYR A 92 31.05 16.28 -5.55
N GLN A 93 32.06 15.59 -6.10
CA GLN A 93 32.04 14.13 -6.22
C GLN A 93 32.00 13.44 -4.84
N GLU A 94 32.71 13.95 -3.86
CA GLU A 94 32.68 13.47 -2.48
C GLU A 94 31.27 13.61 -1.88
N ASN A 95 30.66 14.79 -1.98
CA ASN A 95 29.29 15.02 -1.50
C ASN A 95 28.27 14.16 -2.24
N PHE A 96 28.42 13.94 -3.54
CA PHE A 96 27.56 13.06 -4.32
C PHE A 96 27.69 11.60 -3.86
N ALA A 97 28.89 11.12 -3.58
CA ALA A 97 29.12 9.78 -3.05
C ALA A 97 28.48 9.59 -1.67
N LEU A 98 28.65 10.59 -0.78
CA LEU A 98 28.00 10.59 0.55
C LEU A 98 26.47 10.58 0.44
N PHE A 99 25.92 11.38 -0.48
CA PHE A 99 24.47 11.35 -0.75
C PHE A 99 23.99 9.98 -1.23
N GLN A 100 24.70 9.36 -2.17
CA GLN A 100 24.35 8.03 -2.65
C GLN A 100 24.38 6.97 -1.54
N GLU A 101 25.39 7.00 -0.70
CA GLU A 101 25.52 6.08 0.44
C GLU A 101 24.43 6.33 1.48
N GLY A 102 24.15 7.58 1.81
CA GLY A 102 23.07 7.97 2.70
C GLY A 102 21.70 7.51 2.19
N MET A 103 21.41 7.70 0.91
CA MET A 103 20.16 7.26 0.28
C MET A 103 20.03 5.73 0.27
N ARG A 104 21.12 5.01 0.02
CA ARG A 104 21.14 3.54 0.07
C ARG A 104 20.85 3.02 1.47
N SER A 105 21.50 3.59 2.49
CA SER A 105 21.29 3.26 3.90
C SER A 105 19.86 3.60 4.35
N LEU A 106 19.35 4.78 3.95
CA LEU A 106 18.00 5.22 4.24
C LEU A 106 16.94 4.27 3.62
N LEU A 107 17.14 3.89 2.36
CA LEU A 107 16.26 2.94 1.66
C LEU A 107 16.27 1.59 2.38
N PHE A 108 17.43 1.02 2.64
CA PHE A 108 17.55 -0.27 3.31
C PHE A 108 16.88 -0.26 4.70
N SER A 109 17.18 0.76 5.52
CA SER A 109 16.56 0.89 6.85
C SER A 109 15.04 1.02 6.75
N THR A 110 14.53 1.78 5.79
CA THR A 110 13.08 1.95 5.57
C THR A 110 12.44 0.61 5.20
N LEU A 111 13.02 -0.15 4.27
CA LEU A 111 12.52 -1.47 3.90
C LEU A 111 12.49 -2.44 5.08
N VAL A 112 13.53 -2.44 5.93
CA VAL A 112 13.58 -3.29 7.14
C VAL A 112 12.48 -2.90 8.12
N PHE A 113 12.27 -1.61 8.38
CA PHE A 113 11.20 -1.15 9.27
C PHE A 113 9.79 -1.38 8.71
N LEU A 114 9.64 -1.45 7.39
CA LEU A 114 8.37 -1.79 6.77
C LEU A 114 7.95 -3.26 7.00
N ILE A 115 8.88 -4.18 7.25
CA ILE A 115 8.53 -5.60 7.49
C ILE A 115 7.49 -5.76 8.61
N PRO A 116 7.77 -5.32 9.85
CA PRO A 116 6.78 -5.44 10.94
C PRO A 116 5.52 -4.60 10.68
N CYS A 117 5.66 -3.44 10.03
CA CYS A 117 4.50 -2.60 9.69
C CYS A 117 3.54 -3.34 8.74
N ILE A 118 4.05 -3.95 7.67
CA ILE A 118 3.26 -4.75 6.72
C ILE A 118 2.73 -6.02 7.41
N GLY A 119 3.52 -6.66 8.27
CA GLY A 119 3.09 -7.83 9.03
C GLY A 119 1.80 -7.56 9.82
N ILE A 120 1.74 -6.44 10.55
CA ILE A 120 0.57 -6.05 11.35
C ILE A 120 -0.66 -5.76 10.47
N THR A 121 -0.50 -5.34 9.22
CA THR A 121 -1.64 -5.09 8.33
C THR A 121 -2.36 -6.38 7.90
N GLY A 122 -1.71 -7.54 7.96
CA GLY A 122 -2.28 -8.82 7.51
C GLY A 122 -3.60 -9.21 8.16
N PRO A 123 -3.67 -9.27 9.48
CA PRO A 123 -4.93 -9.54 10.18
C PRO A 123 -6.03 -8.53 9.85
N ALA A 124 -5.67 -7.24 9.74
CA ALA A 124 -6.60 -6.19 9.37
C ALA A 124 -7.13 -6.37 7.93
N THR A 125 -6.26 -6.80 7.00
CA THR A 125 -6.63 -7.14 5.62
C THR A 125 -7.59 -8.32 5.59
N ALA A 126 -7.38 -9.36 6.40
CA ALA A 126 -8.30 -10.49 6.50
C ALA A 126 -9.70 -10.05 6.94
N GLY A 127 -9.79 -9.15 7.92
CA GLY A 127 -11.06 -8.56 8.37
C GLY A 127 -11.73 -7.75 7.26
N LEU A 128 -10.97 -6.89 6.56
CA LEU A 128 -11.46 -6.07 5.45
C LEU A 128 -12.01 -6.95 4.32
N CYS A 129 -11.25 -7.98 3.91
CA CYS A 129 -11.64 -8.90 2.86
C CYS A 129 -12.90 -9.70 3.23
N TYR A 130 -13.04 -10.11 4.49
CA TYR A 130 -14.22 -10.83 4.95
C TYR A 130 -15.48 -9.97 4.81
N VAL A 131 -15.47 -8.76 5.33
CA VAL A 131 -16.63 -7.84 5.29
C VAL A 131 -16.97 -7.46 3.84
N THR A 132 -15.98 -7.09 3.03
CA THR A 132 -16.22 -6.71 1.63
C THR A 132 -16.70 -7.87 0.78
N ARG A 133 -16.20 -9.09 1.03
CA ARG A 133 -16.68 -10.30 0.35
C ARG A 133 -18.16 -10.59 0.65
N ASN A 134 -18.56 -10.47 1.92
CA ASN A 134 -19.96 -10.70 2.30
C ASN A 134 -20.86 -9.65 1.65
N TRP A 135 -20.42 -8.39 1.63
CA TRP A 135 -21.17 -7.35 0.92
C TRP A 135 -21.28 -7.59 -0.59
N ALA A 136 -20.22 -8.14 -1.22
CA ALA A 136 -20.24 -8.47 -2.64
C ALA A 136 -21.17 -9.66 -2.96
N ARG A 137 -21.54 -10.47 -1.96
CA ARG A 137 -22.51 -11.57 -2.06
C ARG A 137 -23.91 -11.17 -1.64
N ASP A 138 -24.13 -9.89 -1.36
CA ASP A 138 -25.37 -9.36 -0.81
C ASP A 138 -25.73 -9.90 0.57
N GLU A 139 -24.76 -10.47 1.27
CA GLU A 139 -24.89 -10.94 2.64
C GLU A 139 -24.78 -9.77 3.63
N HIS A 140 -25.47 -9.90 4.75
CA HIS A 140 -25.40 -8.90 5.81
C HIS A 140 -24.08 -9.07 6.58
N ALA A 141 -23.33 -7.97 6.75
CA ALA A 141 -22.13 -7.96 7.57
C ALA A 141 -22.07 -6.69 8.41
N PHE A 142 -21.87 -6.88 9.73
CA PHE A 142 -21.66 -5.79 10.67
C PHE A 142 -20.19 -5.39 10.67
N ILE A 143 -19.92 -4.10 10.35
CA ILE A 143 -18.57 -3.59 10.16
C ILE A 143 -17.65 -3.93 11.34
N TRP A 144 -18.12 -3.76 12.58
CA TRP A 144 -17.26 -3.90 13.75
C TRP A 144 -17.15 -5.34 14.27
N SER A 145 -18.29 -6.05 14.43
CA SER A 145 -18.29 -7.41 14.98
C SER A 145 -17.63 -8.39 14.02
N ASP A 146 -18.09 -8.42 12.78
CA ASP A 146 -17.63 -9.40 11.80
C ASP A 146 -16.17 -9.14 11.39
N TYR A 147 -15.76 -7.87 11.31
CA TYR A 147 -14.37 -7.48 11.13
C TYR A 147 -13.47 -8.03 12.24
N LYS A 148 -13.85 -7.82 13.52
CA LYS A 148 -13.07 -8.33 14.66
C LYS A 148 -13.02 -9.85 14.72
N ASP A 149 -14.15 -10.51 14.44
CA ASP A 149 -14.22 -11.97 14.49
C ASP A 149 -13.42 -12.61 13.35
N ALA A 150 -13.43 -12.01 12.16
CA ALA A 150 -12.56 -12.43 11.06
C ALA A 150 -11.07 -12.25 11.38
N ILE A 151 -10.69 -11.14 12.03
CA ILE A 151 -9.32 -10.93 12.52
C ILE A 151 -8.95 -12.04 13.52
N LYS A 152 -9.78 -12.28 14.54
CA LYS A 152 -9.50 -13.31 15.57
C LYS A 152 -9.37 -14.71 14.97
N ALA A 153 -10.21 -15.04 14.00
CA ALA A 153 -10.19 -16.34 13.36
C ALA A 153 -8.95 -16.56 12.49
N ASN A 154 -8.40 -15.50 11.87
CA ASN A 154 -7.37 -15.62 10.84
C ASN A 154 -6.05 -14.90 11.19
N TRP A 155 -5.86 -14.39 12.42
CA TRP A 155 -4.72 -13.53 12.73
C TRP A 155 -3.35 -14.20 12.52
N LYS A 156 -3.20 -15.50 12.88
CA LYS A 156 -1.93 -16.21 12.72
C LYS A 156 -1.51 -16.38 11.27
N PRO A 157 -2.33 -17.02 10.39
CA PRO A 157 -1.95 -17.18 8.99
C PRO A 157 -1.86 -15.84 8.25
N ALA A 158 -2.72 -14.87 8.56
CA ALA A 158 -2.68 -13.56 7.94
C ALA A 158 -1.42 -12.77 8.32
N LEU A 159 -1.02 -12.81 9.60
CA LEU A 159 0.21 -12.18 10.07
C LEU A 159 1.45 -12.82 9.42
N LEU A 160 1.51 -14.16 9.36
CA LEU A 160 2.62 -14.87 8.73
C LEU A 160 2.74 -14.53 7.24
N ASN A 161 1.62 -14.56 6.51
CA ASN A 161 1.60 -14.23 5.09
C ASN A 161 2.06 -12.79 4.82
N SER A 162 1.56 -11.82 5.60
CA SER A 162 1.95 -10.42 5.45
C SER A 162 3.39 -10.14 5.89
N PHE A 163 3.89 -10.89 6.88
CA PHE A 163 5.29 -10.81 7.26
C PHE A 163 6.20 -11.29 6.13
N ILE A 164 5.87 -12.41 5.49
CA ILE A 164 6.58 -12.91 4.30
C ILE A 164 6.51 -11.86 3.17
N THR A 165 5.32 -11.29 2.92
CA THR A 165 5.14 -10.22 1.93
C THR A 165 6.01 -8.99 2.24
N GLY A 166 6.14 -8.61 3.52
CA GLY A 166 7.04 -7.53 3.95
C GLY A 166 8.52 -7.83 3.75
N LEU A 167 8.94 -9.11 3.76
CA LEU A 167 10.31 -9.52 3.48
C LEU A 167 10.70 -9.41 2.00
N VAL A 168 9.72 -9.55 1.09
CA VAL A 168 9.99 -9.57 -0.36
C VAL A 168 10.74 -8.32 -0.85
N PRO A 169 10.35 -7.08 -0.52
CA PRO A 169 11.08 -5.89 -0.94
C PRO A 169 12.53 -5.84 -0.44
N VAL A 170 12.78 -6.32 0.79
CA VAL A 170 14.14 -6.39 1.35
C VAL A 170 14.97 -7.42 0.59
N MET A 171 14.41 -8.61 0.33
CA MET A 171 15.09 -9.65 -0.45
C MET A 171 15.40 -9.16 -1.87
N LEU A 172 14.44 -8.48 -2.52
CA LEU A 172 14.67 -7.88 -3.84
C LEU A 172 15.79 -6.86 -3.81
N TYR A 173 15.81 -5.97 -2.81
CA TYR A 173 16.88 -4.99 -2.65
C TYR A 173 18.25 -5.66 -2.52
N VAL A 174 18.37 -6.68 -1.67
CA VAL A 174 19.62 -7.43 -1.48
C VAL A 174 20.04 -8.16 -2.77
N CYS A 175 19.10 -8.83 -3.45
CA CYS A 175 19.36 -9.49 -4.72
C CYS A 175 19.84 -8.52 -5.80
N CYS A 176 19.14 -7.39 -5.98
CA CYS A 176 19.51 -6.38 -6.98
C CYS A 176 20.88 -5.75 -6.68
N THR A 177 21.19 -5.44 -5.41
CA THR A 177 22.51 -4.91 -5.05
C THR A 177 23.62 -5.92 -5.27
N PHE A 178 23.39 -7.18 -4.93
CA PHE A 178 24.38 -8.26 -5.09
C PHE A 178 24.62 -8.59 -6.57
N TYR A 179 23.56 -8.95 -7.32
CA TYR A 179 23.70 -9.35 -8.72
C TYR A 179 24.09 -8.18 -9.61
N GLY A 180 23.61 -6.97 -9.35
CA GLY A 180 24.00 -5.76 -10.07
C GLY A 180 25.49 -5.42 -9.86
N SER A 181 26.05 -5.65 -8.66
CA SER A 181 27.48 -5.50 -8.41
C SER A 181 28.31 -6.56 -9.14
N MET A 182 27.87 -7.83 -9.13
CA MET A 182 28.50 -8.93 -9.85
C MET A 182 28.47 -8.73 -11.36
N ALA A 183 27.38 -8.25 -11.92
CA ALA A 183 27.25 -7.94 -13.35
C ALA A 183 28.25 -6.88 -13.81
N LYS A 184 28.54 -5.87 -12.94
CA LYS A 184 29.53 -4.82 -13.23
C LYS A 184 30.97 -5.29 -13.07
N SER A 185 31.27 -6.17 -12.10
CA SER A 185 32.62 -6.56 -11.74
C SER A 185 33.13 -7.79 -12.46
N GLN A 186 32.25 -8.75 -12.80
CA GLN A 186 32.64 -10.03 -13.33
C GLN A 186 32.08 -10.33 -14.74
N SER A 187 30.75 -10.37 -14.91
CA SER A 187 30.12 -10.72 -16.18
C SER A 187 28.67 -10.30 -16.25
N GLY A 188 28.23 -9.79 -17.41
CA GLY A 188 26.83 -9.46 -17.68
C GLY A 188 25.83 -10.62 -17.52
N VAL A 189 26.31 -11.88 -17.44
CA VAL A 189 25.45 -13.05 -17.22
C VAL A 189 24.69 -12.96 -15.89
N PHE A 190 25.23 -12.26 -14.89
CA PHE A 190 24.58 -12.05 -13.58
C PHE A 190 23.32 -11.20 -13.64
N ILE A 191 23.02 -10.54 -14.76
CA ILE A 191 21.75 -9.83 -14.99
C ILE A 191 20.58 -10.83 -15.07
N LEU A 192 20.79 -12.06 -15.55
CA LEU A 192 19.72 -13.06 -15.65
C LEU A 192 19.08 -13.41 -14.30
N PRO A 193 19.84 -13.83 -13.26
CA PRO A 193 19.26 -14.09 -11.93
C PRO A 193 18.67 -12.82 -11.31
N GLU A 194 19.20 -11.63 -11.56
CA GLU A 194 18.61 -10.37 -11.10
C GLU A 194 17.20 -10.18 -11.64
N VAL A 195 17.03 -10.32 -12.97
CA VAL A 195 15.72 -10.20 -13.63
C VAL A 195 14.74 -11.27 -13.11
N ILE A 196 15.20 -12.50 -12.93
CA ILE A 196 14.36 -13.59 -12.40
C ILE A 196 13.88 -13.24 -10.98
N CYS A 197 14.76 -12.75 -10.10
CA CYS A 197 14.38 -12.33 -8.75
C CYS A 197 13.35 -11.21 -8.77
N ILE A 198 13.54 -10.21 -9.63
CA ILE A 198 12.58 -9.10 -9.81
C ILE A 198 11.22 -9.63 -10.28
N MET A 199 11.20 -10.50 -11.28
CA MET A 199 9.95 -11.09 -11.79
C MET A 199 9.20 -11.88 -10.70
N ILE A 200 9.89 -12.72 -9.95
CA ILE A 200 9.29 -13.50 -8.84
C ILE A 200 8.73 -12.56 -7.78
N GLY A 201 9.49 -11.53 -7.39
CA GLY A 201 9.05 -10.56 -6.39
C GLY A 201 7.84 -9.75 -6.83
N VAL A 202 7.82 -9.30 -8.10
CA VAL A 202 6.66 -8.59 -8.65
C VAL A 202 5.44 -9.51 -8.70
N LEU A 203 5.58 -10.75 -9.15
CA LEU A 203 4.48 -11.73 -9.18
C LEU A 203 3.93 -12.05 -7.77
N TRP A 204 4.80 -12.01 -6.75
CA TRP A 204 4.35 -12.19 -5.37
C TRP A 204 3.53 -11.02 -4.85
N LEU A 205 3.89 -9.78 -5.25
CA LEU A 205 3.24 -8.55 -4.78
C LEU A 205 1.92 -8.23 -5.53
N CYS A 206 1.69 -8.82 -6.71
CA CYS A 206 0.44 -8.69 -7.48
C CYS A 206 -0.61 -9.70 -7.04
#